data_ab6225eeec31e428ac72186b7f6e07e5
#
_entry.id   ab6225eeec31e428ac72186b7f6e07e5
#
_cell.length_a   1.000
_cell.length_b   1.000
_cell.length_c   1.000
_cell.angle_alpha   90.00
_cell.angle_beta   90.00
_cell.angle_gamma   90.00
#
_symmetry.space_group_name_H-M   'P 1'
#
loop_
_entity.id
_entity.type
_entity.pdbx_description
1 polymer ?
#
loop_
_entity_poly.entity_id
_entity_poly.type
_entity_poly.pdbx_seq_one_letter_code
_entity_poly.pdbx_strand_id
1 'polypeptide(L)'
;PDPRLDRLADIAGSARRIPARLSFVDIAGLVRGASKGEGLGNQFLGNIREVDAIAHVVRCFEDGEVTHVEGRIDPLADADTVDTELMLSDLESLEKREAILRKKSTTKDKEAIAELELVNRALAELQAGRPARCADVPKGRERDFKSLQLITAKPVIYICNVEENNSAEGNGLSAKVAEKAIAEGSQACLLYTSPSPRDR
;
A
#
# COMPACT_ATOMS: atom_id res chain seq x y z
N PRO A 1 -11.05 7.20 -21.26
CA PRO A 1 -11.01 8.54 -21.84
C PRO A 1 -11.71 9.53 -20.92
N ASP A 2 -11.06 10.61 -20.54
CA ASP A 2 -11.62 11.65 -19.68
C ASP A 2 -11.96 12.88 -20.54
N PRO A 3 -13.26 13.25 -20.72
CA PRO A 3 -13.65 14.36 -21.57
C PRO A 3 -13.13 15.73 -21.07
N ARG A 4 -12.68 15.81 -19.82
CA ARG A 4 -12.07 17.02 -19.27
C ARG A 4 -10.73 17.34 -19.94
N LEU A 5 -9.98 16.28 -20.33
CA LEU A 5 -8.70 16.44 -21.02
C LEU A 5 -8.88 17.14 -22.37
N ASP A 6 -9.93 16.79 -23.09
CA ASP A 6 -10.25 17.40 -24.40
C ASP A 6 -10.57 18.88 -24.24
N ARG A 7 -11.44 19.23 -23.27
CA ARG A 7 -11.79 20.62 -22.97
C ARG A 7 -10.58 21.45 -22.52
N LEU A 8 -9.73 20.88 -21.68
CA LEU A 8 -8.49 21.57 -21.24
C LEU A 8 -7.54 21.80 -22.41
N ALA A 9 -7.39 20.84 -23.29
CA ALA A 9 -6.55 20.98 -24.49
C ALA A 9 -7.07 22.08 -25.44
N ASP A 10 -8.38 22.16 -25.61
CA ASP A 10 -9.02 23.19 -26.44
C ASP A 10 -8.83 24.60 -25.84
N ILE A 11 -9.02 24.76 -24.53
CA ILE A 11 -8.79 26.01 -23.81
C ILE A 11 -7.32 26.46 -23.89
N ALA A 12 -6.39 25.50 -23.71
CA ALA A 12 -4.96 25.78 -23.72
C ALA A 12 -4.34 25.89 -25.14
N GLY A 13 -5.12 25.61 -26.17
CA GLY A 13 -4.63 25.55 -27.55
C GLY A 13 -3.53 24.48 -27.75
N SER A 14 -3.62 23.36 -27.03
CA SER A 14 -2.58 22.35 -27.00
C SER A 14 -2.50 21.57 -28.32
N ALA A 15 -1.34 21.50 -28.93
CA ALA A 15 -1.11 20.73 -30.14
C ALA A 15 -1.17 19.20 -29.93
N ARG A 16 -1.04 18.73 -28.70
CA ARG A 16 -1.00 17.30 -28.37
C ARG A 16 -1.74 17.00 -27.05
N ARG A 17 -2.54 15.95 -27.06
CA ARG A 17 -3.25 15.43 -25.89
C ARG A 17 -2.57 14.14 -25.44
N ILE A 18 -2.08 14.10 -24.21
CA ILE A 18 -1.40 12.94 -23.64
C ILE A 18 -2.15 12.51 -22.38
N PRO A 19 -2.96 11.45 -22.44
CA PRO A 19 -3.63 10.94 -21.26
C PRO A 19 -2.62 10.35 -20.27
N ALA A 20 -2.96 10.41 -18.98
CA ALA A 20 -2.21 9.70 -17.95
C ALA A 20 -2.28 8.19 -18.22
N ARG A 21 -1.18 7.50 -17.97
CA ARG A 21 -1.11 6.04 -18.01
C ARG A 21 -1.03 5.50 -16.59
N LEU A 22 -1.88 4.53 -16.29
CA LEU A 22 -1.84 3.76 -15.06
C LEU A 22 -1.38 2.34 -15.44
N SER A 23 -0.35 1.84 -14.74
CA SER A 23 0.14 0.47 -14.90
C SER A 23 -0.17 -0.30 -13.64
N PHE A 24 -0.85 -1.43 -13.78
CA PHE A 24 -1.04 -2.39 -12.70
C PHE A 24 0.01 -3.49 -12.83
N VAL A 25 0.67 -3.79 -11.73
CA VAL A 25 1.59 -4.91 -11.60
C VAL A 25 0.93 -5.92 -10.69
N ASP A 26 0.61 -7.09 -11.24
CA ASP A 26 0.12 -8.22 -10.45
C ASP A 26 1.28 -8.82 -9.66
N ILE A 27 1.08 -8.95 -8.36
CA ILE A 27 2.09 -9.44 -7.44
C ILE A 27 1.50 -10.68 -6.77
N ALA A 28 2.16 -11.83 -6.92
CA ALA A 28 1.75 -13.08 -6.29
C ALA A 28 1.51 -12.88 -4.79
N GLY A 29 0.46 -13.52 -4.24
CA GLY A 29 -0.03 -13.26 -2.88
C GLY A 29 1.05 -13.33 -1.80
N LEU A 30 1.01 -12.36 -0.89
CA LEU A 30 1.89 -12.32 0.28
C LEU A 30 1.44 -13.40 1.28
N VAL A 31 2.34 -14.31 1.62
CA VAL A 31 2.14 -15.29 2.70
C VAL A 31 2.87 -14.87 3.96
N ARG A 32 2.39 -15.30 5.12
CA ARG A 32 3.05 -15.07 6.41
C ARG A 32 4.52 -15.49 6.36
N GLY A 33 5.39 -14.66 6.92
CA GLY A 33 6.84 -14.91 6.96
C GLY A 33 7.58 -14.47 5.70
N ALA A 34 6.94 -13.77 4.77
CA ALA A 34 7.57 -13.26 3.56
C ALA A 34 8.71 -12.27 3.86
N SER A 35 8.60 -11.52 4.95
CA SER A 35 9.65 -10.61 5.43
C SER A 35 10.91 -11.33 5.91
N LYS A 36 10.79 -12.58 6.36
CA LYS A 36 11.91 -13.42 6.86
C LYS A 36 12.39 -14.46 5.85
N GLY A 37 11.72 -14.55 4.68
CA GLY A 37 11.98 -15.60 3.69
C GLY A 37 13.17 -15.30 2.79
N GLU A 38 14.00 -16.31 2.56
CA GLU A 38 14.96 -16.32 1.46
C GLU A 38 14.17 -16.58 0.15
N GLY A 39 14.45 -15.80 -0.89
CA GLY A 39 13.93 -16.05 -2.24
C GLY A 39 12.71 -15.22 -2.64
N LEU A 40 11.54 -15.87 -2.88
CA LEU A 40 10.36 -15.25 -3.47
C LEU A 40 9.80 -14.06 -2.67
N GLY A 41 9.90 -14.08 -1.33
CA GLY A 41 9.44 -12.98 -0.47
C GLY A 41 10.20 -11.68 -0.70
N ASN A 42 11.53 -11.75 -0.85
CA ASN A 42 12.35 -10.58 -1.11
C ASN A 42 12.11 -9.98 -2.51
N GLN A 43 11.88 -10.82 -3.51
CA GLN A 43 11.54 -10.36 -4.86
C GLN A 43 10.16 -9.68 -4.88
N PHE A 44 9.20 -10.24 -4.15
CA PHE A 44 7.87 -9.66 -3.96
C PHE A 44 7.95 -8.26 -3.33
N LEU A 45 8.66 -8.12 -2.22
CA LEU A 45 8.84 -6.84 -1.54
C LEU A 45 9.59 -5.82 -2.42
N GLY A 46 10.53 -6.29 -3.25
CA GLY A 46 11.21 -5.47 -4.25
C GLY A 46 10.25 -4.83 -5.23
N ASN A 47 9.33 -5.62 -5.81
CA ASN A 47 8.32 -5.12 -6.74
C ASN A 47 7.40 -4.07 -6.09
N ILE A 48 6.99 -4.29 -4.83
CA ILE A 48 6.18 -3.29 -4.10
C ILE A 48 6.97 -2.00 -3.86
N ARG A 49 8.28 -2.05 -3.66
CA ARG A 49 9.10 -0.84 -3.48
C ARG A 49 9.14 0.05 -4.71
N GLU A 50 8.95 -0.49 -5.90
CA GLU A 50 9.03 0.25 -7.17
C GLU A 50 7.72 0.94 -7.57
N VAL A 51 6.56 0.54 -7.03
CA VAL A 51 5.26 1.14 -7.38
C VAL A 51 4.98 2.41 -6.59
N ASP A 52 4.08 3.26 -7.10
CA ASP A 52 3.71 4.53 -6.44
C ASP A 52 2.59 4.37 -5.41
N ALA A 53 1.74 3.35 -5.55
CA ALA A 53 0.61 3.07 -4.66
C ALA A 53 0.32 1.56 -4.62
N ILE A 54 -0.41 1.12 -3.61
CA ILE A 54 -0.78 -0.28 -3.40
C ILE A 54 -2.30 -0.42 -3.53
N ALA A 55 -2.73 -1.36 -4.36
CA ALA A 55 -4.11 -1.83 -4.43
C ALA A 55 -4.20 -3.15 -3.64
N HIS A 56 -4.75 -3.10 -2.43
CA HIS A 56 -4.88 -4.25 -1.56
C HIS A 56 -6.25 -4.91 -1.77
N VAL A 57 -6.27 -6.02 -2.50
CA VAL A 57 -7.49 -6.77 -2.78
C VAL A 57 -7.82 -7.67 -1.59
N VAL A 58 -9.00 -7.49 -1.03
CA VAL A 58 -9.47 -8.19 0.17
C VAL A 58 -10.75 -8.94 -0.17
N ARG A 59 -10.81 -10.24 0.21
CA ARG A 59 -11.99 -11.07 -0.02
C ARG A 59 -13.08 -10.73 0.98
N CYS A 60 -14.21 -10.22 0.47
CA CYS A 60 -15.39 -9.85 1.25
C CYS A 60 -16.65 -10.64 0.82
N PHE A 61 -16.49 -11.92 0.47
CA PHE A 61 -17.60 -12.81 0.08
C PHE A 61 -17.37 -14.22 0.65
N GLU A 62 -18.48 -14.93 0.86
CA GLU A 62 -18.50 -16.31 1.30
C GLU A 62 -18.73 -17.23 0.10
N ASP A 63 -17.80 -18.15 -0.16
CA ASP A 63 -17.94 -19.17 -1.19
C ASP A 63 -17.44 -20.50 -0.64
N GLY A 64 -18.34 -21.47 -0.54
CA GLY A 64 -18.03 -22.79 0.02
C GLY A 64 -17.07 -23.63 -0.84
N GLU A 65 -16.89 -23.29 -2.10
CA GLU A 65 -15.97 -23.99 -3.02
C GLU A 65 -14.54 -23.43 -2.98
N VAL A 66 -14.35 -22.22 -2.48
CA VAL A 66 -13.03 -21.59 -2.38
C VAL A 66 -12.46 -21.76 -0.99
N THR A 67 -11.49 -22.65 -0.86
CA THR A 67 -10.78 -22.89 0.42
C THR A 67 -10.03 -21.63 0.86
N HIS A 68 -10.34 -21.13 2.05
CA HIS A 68 -9.57 -20.06 2.67
C HIS A 68 -8.30 -20.64 3.30
N VAL A 69 -7.16 -19.95 3.17
CA VAL A 69 -5.85 -20.40 3.69
C VAL A 69 -5.91 -20.62 5.22
N GLU A 70 -6.73 -19.85 5.95
CA GLU A 70 -6.88 -19.95 7.40
C GLU A 70 -8.22 -20.57 7.86
N GLY A 71 -9.02 -21.11 6.92
CA GLY A 71 -10.28 -21.81 7.23
C GLY A 71 -11.43 -20.89 7.69
N ARG A 72 -11.24 -19.57 7.69
CA ARG A 72 -12.27 -18.57 8.02
C ARG A 72 -12.14 -17.36 7.10
N ILE A 73 -13.25 -16.68 6.84
CA ILE A 73 -13.27 -15.44 6.08
C ILE A 73 -13.27 -14.28 7.08
N ASP A 74 -12.12 -13.64 7.22
CA ASP A 74 -11.94 -12.46 8.07
C ASP A 74 -11.08 -11.44 7.33
N PRO A 75 -11.71 -10.56 6.53
CA PRO A 75 -10.99 -9.60 5.69
C PRO A 75 -10.11 -8.63 6.48
N LEU A 76 -10.45 -8.34 7.74
CA LEU A 76 -9.61 -7.49 8.58
C LEU A 76 -8.34 -8.23 9.00
N ALA A 77 -8.47 -9.48 9.48
CA ALA A 77 -7.32 -10.28 9.87
C ALA A 77 -6.38 -10.57 8.70
N ASP A 78 -6.95 -10.78 7.49
CA ASP A 78 -6.17 -10.96 6.27
C ASP A 78 -5.40 -9.68 5.91
N ALA A 79 -6.07 -8.52 5.94
CA ALA A 79 -5.44 -7.24 5.72
C ALA A 79 -4.34 -6.94 6.74
N ASP A 80 -4.62 -7.16 8.03
CA ASP A 80 -3.65 -6.94 9.12
C ASP A 80 -2.43 -7.86 9.00
N THR A 81 -2.61 -9.08 8.49
CA THR A 81 -1.50 -10.01 8.25
C THR A 81 -0.55 -9.45 7.19
N VAL A 82 -1.09 -8.98 6.07
CA VAL A 82 -0.30 -8.37 4.99
C VAL A 82 0.37 -7.08 5.48
N ASP A 83 -0.39 -6.19 6.11
CA ASP A 83 0.13 -4.93 6.64
C ASP A 83 1.28 -5.16 7.63
N THR A 84 1.17 -6.18 8.49
CA THR A 84 2.21 -6.56 9.45
C THR A 84 3.49 -6.99 8.75
N GLU A 85 3.42 -7.83 7.72
CA GLU A 85 4.59 -8.26 6.94
C GLU A 85 5.29 -7.08 6.23
N LEU A 86 4.50 -6.14 5.68
CA LEU A 86 5.04 -4.93 5.07
C LEU A 86 5.73 -4.02 6.11
N MET A 87 5.12 -3.85 7.29
CA MET A 87 5.70 -3.08 8.38
C MET A 87 6.98 -3.70 8.91
N LEU A 88 7.05 -5.03 9.06
CA LEU A 88 8.26 -5.73 9.49
C LEU A 88 9.40 -5.56 8.48
N SER A 89 9.11 -5.59 7.19
CA SER A 89 10.10 -5.33 6.14
C SER A 89 10.67 -3.91 6.20
N ASP A 90 9.80 -2.91 6.43
CA ASP A 90 10.24 -1.53 6.57
C ASP A 90 11.02 -1.31 7.86
N LEU A 91 10.57 -1.92 8.97
CA LEU A 91 11.25 -1.85 10.26
C LEU A 91 12.70 -2.35 10.16
N GLU A 92 12.90 -3.54 9.58
CA GLU A 92 14.24 -4.12 9.39
C GLU A 92 15.13 -3.21 8.52
N SER A 93 14.57 -2.66 7.45
CA SER A 93 15.28 -1.75 6.54
C SER A 93 15.71 -0.46 7.26
N LEU A 94 14.80 0.13 8.05
CA LEU A 94 15.05 1.37 8.77
C LEU A 94 16.01 1.21 9.94
N GLU A 95 15.96 0.11 10.69
CA GLU A 95 16.90 -0.17 11.77
C GLU A 95 18.35 -0.25 11.27
N LYS A 96 18.56 -0.91 10.13
CA LYS A 96 19.87 -0.94 9.45
C LYS A 96 20.33 0.46 9.04
N ARG A 97 19.42 1.26 8.48
CA ARG A 97 19.70 2.64 8.03
C ARG A 97 19.97 3.57 9.21
N GLU A 98 19.19 3.46 10.27
CA GLU A 98 19.38 4.21 11.52
C GLU A 98 20.77 4.01 12.11
N ALA A 99 21.23 2.75 12.21
CA ALA A 99 22.55 2.43 12.74
C ALA A 99 23.69 3.09 11.93
N ILE A 100 23.55 3.20 10.63
CA ILE A 100 24.50 3.88 9.75
C ILE A 100 24.45 5.39 9.94
N LEU A 101 23.24 5.97 9.97
CA LEU A 101 23.06 7.41 10.12
C LEU A 101 23.49 7.91 11.50
N ARG A 102 23.26 7.16 12.56
CA ARG A 102 23.77 7.47 13.91
C ARG A 102 25.29 7.62 13.93
N LYS A 103 26.02 6.74 13.24
CA LYS A 103 27.49 6.85 13.12
C LYS A 103 27.91 8.11 12.38
N LYS A 104 27.22 8.46 11.27
CA LYS A 104 27.51 9.66 10.47
C LYS A 104 27.14 10.94 11.23
N SER A 105 26.06 10.94 12.01
CA SER A 105 25.64 12.11 12.77
C SER A 105 26.65 12.54 13.83
N THR A 106 27.50 11.63 14.34
CA THR A 106 28.59 11.96 15.27
C THR A 106 29.66 12.87 14.63
N THR A 107 29.79 12.85 13.31
CA THR A 107 30.71 13.73 12.55
C THR A 107 30.09 15.07 12.16
N LYS A 108 28.91 15.42 12.72
CA LYS A 108 28.14 16.65 12.44
C LYS A 108 27.71 16.80 10.99
N ASP A 109 27.52 15.69 10.29
CA ASP A 109 26.94 15.67 8.96
C ASP A 109 25.47 16.12 9.03
N LYS A 110 25.17 17.29 8.48
CA LYS A 110 23.84 17.92 8.54
C LYS A 110 22.80 17.11 7.77
N GLU A 111 23.18 16.50 6.65
CA GLU A 111 22.27 15.69 5.83
C GLU A 111 21.91 14.39 6.58
N ALA A 112 22.91 13.73 7.16
CA ALA A 112 22.68 12.54 7.96
C ALA A 112 21.82 12.81 9.21
N ILE A 113 21.99 13.95 9.86
CA ILE A 113 21.18 14.36 11.02
C ILE A 113 19.72 14.58 10.57
N ALA A 114 19.53 15.29 9.48
CA ALA A 114 18.20 15.58 8.95
C ALA A 114 17.47 14.31 8.48
N GLU A 115 18.17 13.38 7.83
CA GLU A 115 17.62 12.09 7.42
C GLU A 115 17.29 11.21 8.62
N LEU A 116 18.17 11.18 9.64
CA LEU A 116 17.96 10.42 10.87
C LEU A 116 16.68 10.85 11.60
N GLU A 117 16.34 12.13 11.56
CA GLU A 117 15.08 12.62 12.13
C GLU A 117 13.87 11.98 11.45
N LEU A 118 13.85 11.90 10.11
CA LEU A 118 12.75 11.29 9.36
C LEU A 118 12.69 9.77 9.61
N VAL A 119 13.83 9.11 9.65
CA VAL A 119 13.94 7.69 9.98
C VAL A 119 13.36 7.41 11.37
N ASN A 120 13.72 8.21 12.39
CA ASN A 120 13.19 8.03 13.74
C ASN A 120 11.67 8.23 13.83
N ARG A 121 11.11 9.18 13.06
CA ARG A 121 9.66 9.39 13.00
C ARG A 121 8.94 8.16 12.40
N ALA A 122 9.47 7.62 11.33
CA ALA A 122 8.90 6.41 10.72
C ALA A 122 9.04 5.19 11.64
N LEU A 123 10.21 5.01 12.29
CA LEU A 123 10.43 3.92 13.25
C LEU A 123 9.45 3.97 14.42
N ALA A 124 9.17 5.17 14.97
CA ALA A 124 8.22 5.33 16.06
C ALA A 124 6.81 4.83 15.68
N GLU A 125 6.35 5.10 14.45
CA GLU A 125 5.07 4.60 13.97
C GLU A 125 5.07 3.08 13.80
N LEU A 126 6.09 2.54 13.13
CA LEU A 126 6.21 1.11 12.90
C LEU A 126 6.31 0.31 14.21
N GLN A 127 7.07 0.79 15.18
CA GLN A 127 7.19 0.18 16.51
C GLN A 127 5.89 0.25 17.31
N ALA A 128 5.05 1.25 17.04
CA ALA A 128 3.70 1.36 17.59
C ALA A 128 2.65 0.53 16.84
N GLY A 129 3.07 -0.28 15.84
CA GLY A 129 2.17 -1.09 15.01
C GLY A 129 1.36 -0.27 14.01
N ARG A 130 1.83 0.90 13.63
CA ARG A 130 1.20 1.75 12.61
C ARG A 130 2.09 1.90 11.38
N PRO A 131 1.50 1.99 10.17
CA PRO A 131 2.26 2.14 8.94
C PRO A 131 3.02 3.49 8.90
N ALA A 132 4.15 3.51 8.19
CA ALA A 132 5.00 4.70 8.10
C ALA A 132 4.30 5.94 7.49
N ARG A 133 3.19 5.75 6.75
CA ARG A 133 2.35 6.87 6.25
C ARG A 133 1.68 7.69 7.34
N CYS A 134 1.59 7.15 8.56
CA CYS A 134 1.07 7.87 9.73
C CYS A 134 2.10 8.81 10.37
N ALA A 135 3.35 8.76 9.94
CA ALA A 135 4.39 9.61 10.51
C ALA A 135 4.14 11.09 10.21
N ASP A 136 4.30 11.93 11.25
CA ASP A 136 4.23 13.38 11.11
C ASP A 136 5.49 13.89 10.41
N VAL A 137 5.39 14.10 9.10
CA VAL A 137 6.49 14.59 8.26
C VAL A 137 6.48 16.12 8.23
N PRO A 138 7.59 16.79 8.59
CA PRO A 138 7.66 18.24 8.54
C PRO A 138 7.40 18.79 7.13
N LYS A 139 6.66 19.90 7.05
CA LYS A 139 6.35 20.56 5.78
C LYS A 139 7.63 20.85 4.98
N GLY A 140 7.60 20.49 3.70
CA GLY A 140 8.74 20.64 2.79
C GLY A 140 9.74 19.48 2.80
N ARG A 141 9.55 18.48 3.68
CA ARG A 141 10.40 17.30 3.77
C ARG A 141 9.75 16.03 3.18
N GLU A 142 8.61 16.18 2.51
CA GLU A 142 7.85 15.06 1.93
C GLU A 142 8.66 14.31 0.88
N ARG A 143 9.49 15.04 0.10
CA ARG A 143 10.37 14.42 -0.91
C ARG A 143 11.47 13.58 -0.27
N ASP A 144 12.07 14.10 0.80
CA ASP A 144 13.12 13.40 1.55
C ASP A 144 12.53 12.14 2.22
N PHE A 145 11.32 12.24 2.78
CA PHE A 145 10.62 11.10 3.34
C PHE A 145 10.29 10.04 2.28
N LYS A 146 9.81 10.46 1.10
CA LYS A 146 9.58 9.56 -0.04
C LYS A 146 10.88 8.87 -0.51
N SER A 147 12.04 9.54 -0.38
CA SER A 147 13.34 8.96 -0.75
C SER A 147 13.78 7.81 0.17
N LEU A 148 13.16 7.63 1.33
CA LEU A 148 13.36 6.46 2.19
C LEU A 148 12.83 5.17 1.57
N GLN A 149 11.96 5.26 0.55
CA GLN A 149 11.37 4.15 -0.21
C GLN A 149 10.65 3.11 0.68
N LEU A 150 9.98 3.60 1.73
CA LEU A 150 9.22 2.72 2.61
C LEU A 150 7.96 2.23 1.91
N ILE A 151 7.69 0.94 2.06
CA ILE A 151 6.53 0.29 1.48
C ILE A 151 5.26 0.83 2.15
N THR A 152 5.28 0.91 3.48
CA THR A 152 4.13 1.34 4.27
C THR A 152 3.91 2.87 4.31
N ALA A 153 4.82 3.65 3.68
CA ALA A 153 4.61 5.07 3.45
C ALA A 153 3.79 5.36 2.18
N LYS A 154 3.59 4.34 1.32
CA LYS A 154 2.83 4.49 0.08
C LYS A 154 1.33 4.61 0.35
N PRO A 155 0.58 5.33 -0.51
CA PRO A 155 -0.88 5.31 -0.48
C PRO A 155 -1.40 3.89 -0.70
N VAL A 156 -2.45 3.54 0.04
CA VAL A 156 -3.15 2.25 -0.09
C VAL A 156 -4.60 2.52 -0.45
N ILE A 157 -5.13 1.73 -1.38
CA ILE A 157 -6.56 1.60 -1.61
C ILE A 157 -6.97 0.15 -1.33
N TYR A 158 -7.94 -0.05 -0.45
CA TYR A 158 -8.52 -1.36 -0.20
C TYR A 158 -9.58 -1.65 -1.26
N ILE A 159 -9.44 -2.78 -1.95
CA ILE A 159 -10.39 -3.25 -2.95
C ILE A 159 -11.14 -4.44 -2.37
N CYS A 160 -12.36 -4.17 -1.90
CA CYS A 160 -13.23 -5.20 -1.32
C CYS A 160 -13.88 -6.00 -2.46
N ASN A 161 -13.40 -7.22 -2.67
CA ASN A 161 -14.02 -8.13 -3.62
C ASN A 161 -15.28 -8.73 -2.99
N VAL A 162 -16.44 -8.40 -3.55
CA VAL A 162 -17.77 -8.81 -3.07
C VAL A 162 -18.51 -9.64 -4.13
N GLU A 163 -19.57 -10.32 -3.73
CA GLU A 163 -20.49 -10.96 -4.66
C GLU A 163 -21.23 -9.94 -5.54
N GLU A 164 -21.65 -10.34 -6.72
CA GLU A 164 -22.37 -9.50 -7.68
C GLU A 164 -23.59 -8.82 -7.06
N ASN A 165 -24.35 -9.53 -6.22
CA ASN A 165 -25.52 -9.01 -5.51
C ASN A 165 -25.20 -7.87 -4.53
N ASN A 166 -23.96 -7.79 -4.07
CA ASN A 166 -23.47 -6.78 -3.14
C ASN A 166 -22.63 -5.68 -3.83
N SER A 167 -22.63 -5.64 -5.16
CA SER A 167 -21.77 -4.75 -5.95
C SER A 167 -22.07 -3.26 -5.76
N ALA A 168 -23.33 -2.90 -5.48
CA ALA A 168 -23.75 -1.51 -5.34
C ALA A 168 -23.54 -0.95 -3.92
N GLU A 169 -23.92 -1.72 -2.89
CA GLU A 169 -23.97 -1.25 -1.50
C GLU A 169 -22.91 -1.91 -0.60
N GLY A 170 -22.27 -2.98 -1.07
CA GLY A 170 -21.37 -3.79 -0.27
C GLY A 170 -22.11 -4.70 0.69
N ASN A 171 -21.36 -5.23 1.67
CA ASN A 171 -21.89 -6.09 2.74
C ASN A 171 -21.19 -5.77 4.08
N GLY A 172 -21.57 -6.49 5.14
CA GLY A 172 -21.01 -6.27 6.48
C GLY A 172 -19.49 -6.48 6.56
N LEU A 173 -18.89 -7.29 5.69
CA LEU A 173 -17.45 -7.50 5.63
C LEU A 173 -16.76 -6.30 4.96
N SER A 174 -17.26 -5.84 3.84
CA SER A 174 -16.70 -4.68 3.14
C SER A 174 -16.87 -3.38 3.95
N ALA A 175 -17.95 -3.23 4.72
CA ALA A 175 -18.14 -2.11 5.62
C ALA A 175 -17.03 -2.02 6.69
N LYS A 176 -16.65 -3.15 7.30
CA LYS A 176 -15.55 -3.19 8.27
C LYS A 176 -14.21 -2.78 7.65
N VAL A 177 -13.93 -3.22 6.41
CA VAL A 177 -12.71 -2.82 5.69
C VAL A 177 -12.75 -1.32 5.37
N ALA A 178 -13.92 -0.77 5.02
CA ALA A 178 -14.07 0.66 4.78
C ALA A 178 -13.82 1.50 6.05
N GLU A 179 -14.29 1.05 7.21
CA GLU A 179 -14.01 1.68 8.51
C GLU A 179 -12.50 1.68 8.82
N LYS A 180 -11.82 0.53 8.63
CA LYS A 180 -10.35 0.45 8.75
C LYS A 180 -9.66 1.44 7.82
N ALA A 181 -10.05 1.48 6.56
CA ALA A 181 -9.47 2.39 5.57
C ALA A 181 -9.59 3.85 6.00
N ILE A 182 -10.77 4.28 6.48
CA ILE A 182 -10.99 5.63 6.98
C ILE A 182 -10.10 5.92 8.20
N ALA A 183 -10.00 5.00 9.15
CA ALA A 183 -9.17 5.16 10.35
C ALA A 183 -7.68 5.33 10.01
N GLU A 184 -7.22 4.75 8.90
CA GLU A 184 -5.84 4.86 8.42
C GLU A 184 -5.60 6.01 7.43
N GLY A 185 -6.63 6.81 7.11
CA GLY A 185 -6.56 7.85 6.08
C GLY A 185 -6.44 7.31 4.66
N SER A 186 -6.85 6.06 4.46
CA SER A 186 -6.89 5.34 3.18
C SER A 186 -8.30 5.35 2.58
N GLN A 187 -8.47 4.76 1.39
CA GLN A 187 -9.75 4.62 0.72
C GLN A 187 -10.12 3.15 0.56
N ALA A 188 -11.41 2.86 0.48
CA ALA A 188 -11.92 1.55 0.10
C ALA A 188 -12.88 1.68 -1.09
N CYS A 189 -12.89 0.67 -1.95
CA CYS A 189 -13.84 0.55 -3.05
C CYS A 189 -14.34 -0.88 -3.15
N LEU A 190 -15.51 -1.05 -3.78
CA LEU A 190 -16.09 -2.35 -4.08
C LEU A 190 -15.63 -2.82 -5.45
N LEU A 191 -15.32 -4.10 -5.55
CA LEU A 191 -15.08 -4.81 -6.78
C LEU A 191 -15.94 -6.07 -6.78
N TYR A 192 -16.55 -6.39 -7.91
CA TYR A 192 -17.19 -7.68 -8.11
C TYR A 192 -16.68 -8.30 -9.42
N THR A 193 -16.59 -9.60 -9.44
CA THR A 193 -16.21 -10.35 -10.63
C THR A 193 -17.48 -10.80 -11.35
N SER A 194 -17.74 -10.23 -12.52
CA SER A 194 -18.68 -10.84 -13.46
C SER A 194 -18.01 -12.04 -14.13
N PRO A 195 -18.72 -13.17 -14.34
CA PRO A 195 -18.14 -14.31 -15.02
C PRO A 195 -17.61 -13.90 -16.40
N SER A 196 -16.32 -14.17 -16.61
CA SER A 196 -15.68 -13.87 -17.89
C SER A 196 -16.35 -14.63 -19.02
N PRO A 197 -16.50 -14.05 -20.23
CA PRO A 197 -16.97 -14.80 -21.41
C PRO A 197 -16.11 -16.03 -21.73
N ARG A 198 -14.92 -16.17 -21.14
CA ARG A 198 -14.03 -17.34 -21.27
C ARG A 198 -14.36 -18.48 -20.32
N ASP A 199 -15.21 -18.23 -19.31
CA ASP A 199 -15.60 -19.20 -18.28
C ASP A 199 -16.98 -19.83 -18.60
N ARG A 200 -17.48 -19.64 -19.82
CA ARG A 200 -18.72 -20.24 -20.34
C ARG A 200 -18.43 -21.29 -21.40
#